data_65b1157759342a66f03a828cbc409cf3
#
_entry.id   65b1157759342a66f03a828cbc409cf3
#
_cell.length_a   1.000
_cell.length_b   1.000
_cell.length_c   1.000
_cell.angle_alpha   90.00
_cell.angle_beta   90.00
_cell.angle_gamma   90.00
#
_symmetry.space_group_name_H-M   'P 1'
#
loop_
_entity.id
_entity.type
_entity.pdbx_description
1 polymer ?
#
loop_
_entity_poly.entity_id
_entity_poly.type
_entity_poly.pdbx_seq_one_letter_code
_entity_poly.pdbx_strand_id
1 'polypeptide(L)'
;MLEKELAQATKLASQANKKVEQLRKKLVSESEKANARAKRELQSARKKHSTASTRLKKARAAAKKKATPDNQKKVDALMKQVQDLGDTVAGIAKVAYEAAQ
;
A
#
# COMPACT_ATOMS: atom_id res chain seq x y z
N MET A 1 -15.29 55.57 5.24
CA MET A 1 -15.22 54.84 3.98
C MET A 1 -14.05 53.87 3.96
N LEU A 2 -12.85 54.30 4.24
CA LEU A 2 -11.65 53.42 4.31
C LEU A 2 -11.76 52.32 5.37
N GLU A 3 -12.44 52.59 6.48
CA GLU A 3 -12.64 51.63 7.58
C GLU A 3 -13.51 50.46 7.18
N LYS A 4 -14.57 50.69 6.40
CA LYS A 4 -15.44 49.63 5.88
C LYS A 4 -14.71 48.72 4.88
N GLU A 5 -13.93 49.33 4.00
CA GLU A 5 -13.14 48.57 3.00
C GLU A 5 -12.08 47.74 3.68
N LEU A 6 -11.41 48.29 4.70
CA LEU A 6 -10.42 47.54 5.48
C LEU A 6 -11.06 46.38 6.24
N ALA A 7 -12.24 46.63 6.85
CA ALA A 7 -12.97 45.56 7.56
C ALA A 7 -13.40 44.44 6.61
N GLN A 8 -13.86 44.74 5.40
CA GLN A 8 -14.21 43.76 4.39
C GLN A 8 -12.98 42.95 3.92
N ALA A 9 -11.86 43.66 3.67
CA ALA A 9 -10.62 43.00 3.26
C ALA A 9 -10.11 42.05 4.35
N THR A 10 -10.17 42.45 5.61
CA THR A 10 -9.77 41.63 6.76
C THR A 10 -10.68 40.39 6.88
N LYS A 11 -11.98 40.56 6.69
CA LYS A 11 -12.96 39.45 6.72
C LYS A 11 -12.69 38.47 5.62
N LEU A 12 -12.45 38.89 4.39
CA LEU A 12 -12.13 38.04 3.25
C LEU A 12 -10.83 37.27 3.45
N ALA A 13 -9.79 37.93 3.97
CA ALA A 13 -8.51 37.30 4.29
C ALA A 13 -8.68 36.23 5.37
N SER A 14 -9.47 36.51 6.41
CA SER A 14 -9.77 35.55 7.46
C SER A 14 -10.51 34.32 6.91
N GLN A 15 -11.50 34.51 6.04
CA GLN A 15 -12.25 33.44 5.39
C GLN A 15 -11.34 32.60 4.50
N ALA A 16 -10.47 33.23 3.72
CA ALA A 16 -9.50 32.52 2.88
C ALA A 16 -8.54 31.68 3.72
N ASN A 17 -8.04 32.22 4.82
CA ASN A 17 -7.16 31.49 5.74
C ASN A 17 -7.86 30.26 6.36
N LYS A 18 -9.13 30.39 6.73
CA LYS A 18 -9.94 29.27 7.24
C LYS A 18 -10.08 28.15 6.19
N LYS A 19 -10.33 28.51 4.94
CA LYS A 19 -10.44 27.54 3.84
C LYS A 19 -9.13 26.81 3.61
N VAL A 20 -8.01 27.52 3.63
CA VAL A 20 -6.67 26.93 3.48
C VAL A 20 -6.40 25.95 4.62
N GLU A 21 -6.71 26.31 5.88
CA GLU A 21 -6.58 25.41 7.03
C GLU A 21 -7.42 24.16 6.90
N GLN A 22 -8.67 24.30 6.48
CA GLN A 22 -9.56 23.15 6.26
C GLN A 22 -9.02 22.22 5.19
N LEU A 23 -8.51 22.77 4.09
CA LEU A 23 -7.90 21.97 3.00
C LEU A 23 -6.64 21.25 3.48
N ARG A 24 -5.80 21.90 4.26
CA ARG A 24 -4.60 21.27 4.85
C ARG A 24 -4.96 20.09 5.74
N LYS A 25 -5.92 20.26 6.64
CA LYS A 25 -6.40 19.20 7.52
C LYS A 25 -6.96 18.01 6.73
N LYS A 26 -7.72 18.31 5.69
CA LYS A 26 -8.28 17.28 4.81
C LYS A 26 -7.19 16.50 4.08
N LEU A 27 -6.20 17.19 3.52
CA LEU A 27 -5.08 16.56 2.83
C LEU A 27 -4.24 15.67 3.76
N VAL A 28 -3.94 16.15 4.98
CA VAL A 28 -3.21 15.37 5.98
C VAL A 28 -4.01 14.12 6.36
N SER A 29 -5.30 14.26 6.63
CA SER A 29 -6.17 13.14 6.97
C SER A 29 -6.23 12.09 5.85
N GLU A 30 -6.37 12.53 4.60
CA GLU A 30 -6.39 11.63 3.44
C GLU A 30 -5.05 10.93 3.24
N SER A 31 -3.92 11.63 3.44
CA SER A 31 -2.58 11.05 3.37
C SER A 31 -2.38 9.99 4.46
N GLU A 32 -2.81 10.27 5.68
CA GLU A 32 -2.71 9.31 6.80
C GLU A 32 -3.53 8.05 6.53
N LYS A 33 -4.74 8.19 6.00
CA LYS A 33 -5.60 7.07 5.62
C LYS A 33 -4.97 6.24 4.50
N ALA A 34 -4.41 6.89 3.49
CA ALA A 34 -3.75 6.22 2.38
C ALA A 34 -2.52 5.45 2.86
N ASN A 35 -1.71 6.04 3.75
CA ASN A 35 -0.55 5.38 4.34
C ASN A 35 -0.93 4.18 5.18
N ALA A 36 -1.98 4.29 6.00
CA ALA A 36 -2.47 3.19 6.83
C ALA A 36 -2.99 2.04 5.96
N ARG A 37 -3.69 2.36 4.87
CA ARG A 37 -4.19 1.38 3.90
C ARG A 37 -3.04 0.66 3.21
N ALA A 38 -2.04 1.41 2.74
CA ALA A 38 -0.84 0.85 2.10
C ALA A 38 -0.08 -0.09 3.03
N LYS A 39 0.08 0.28 4.30
CA LYS A 39 0.71 -0.59 5.31
C LYS A 39 -0.05 -1.89 5.50
N ARG A 40 -1.39 -1.84 5.58
CA ARG A 40 -2.23 -3.02 5.73
C ARG A 40 -2.14 -3.93 4.51
N GLU A 41 -2.20 -3.36 3.32
CA GLU A 41 -2.06 -4.12 2.07
C GLU A 41 -0.70 -4.79 1.99
N LEU A 42 0.38 -4.09 2.37
CA LEU A 42 1.73 -4.62 2.37
C LEU A 42 1.86 -5.78 3.36
N GLN A 43 1.35 -5.63 4.58
CA GLN A 43 1.37 -6.70 5.57
C GLN A 43 0.60 -7.94 5.09
N SER A 44 -0.59 -7.74 4.52
CA SER A 44 -1.41 -8.81 3.96
C SER A 44 -0.69 -9.53 2.82
N ALA A 45 -0.09 -8.78 1.90
CA ALA A 45 0.65 -9.34 0.77
C ALA A 45 1.90 -10.10 1.22
N ARG A 46 2.65 -9.58 2.19
CA ARG A 46 3.82 -10.26 2.77
C ARG A 46 3.43 -11.57 3.45
N LYS A 47 2.30 -11.58 4.15
CA LYS A 47 1.78 -12.77 4.83
C LYS A 47 1.42 -13.86 3.81
N LYS A 48 0.75 -13.48 2.72
CA LYS A 48 0.43 -14.40 1.62
C LYS A 48 1.69 -14.95 0.95
N HIS A 49 2.67 -14.09 0.72
CA HIS A 49 3.96 -14.47 0.15
C HIS A 49 4.69 -15.47 1.06
N SER A 50 4.75 -15.21 2.35
CA SER A 50 5.37 -16.09 3.33
C SER A 50 4.69 -17.47 3.38
N THR A 51 3.35 -17.48 3.37
CA THR A 51 2.56 -18.73 3.35
C THR A 51 2.84 -19.51 2.07
N ALA A 52 2.86 -18.87 0.92
CA ALA A 52 3.15 -19.51 -0.36
C ALA A 52 4.59 -20.06 -0.40
N SER A 53 5.55 -19.33 0.14
CA SER A 53 6.95 -19.77 0.25
C SER A 53 7.08 -21.01 1.10
N THR A 54 6.35 -21.09 2.22
CA THR A 54 6.32 -22.27 3.08
C THR A 54 5.72 -23.48 2.36
N ARG A 55 4.63 -23.27 1.62
CA ARG A 55 4.00 -24.32 0.80
C ARG A 55 4.94 -24.82 -0.28
N LEU A 56 5.69 -23.92 -0.91
CA LEU A 56 6.68 -24.27 -1.92
C LEU A 56 7.79 -25.13 -1.32
N LYS A 57 8.31 -24.80 -0.15
CA LYS A 57 9.32 -25.61 0.55
C LYS A 57 8.82 -27.04 0.81
N LYS A 58 7.59 -27.17 1.28
CA LYS A 58 6.96 -28.47 1.50
C LYS A 58 6.79 -29.26 0.22
N ALA A 59 6.33 -28.62 -0.86
CA ALA A 59 6.16 -29.25 -2.16
C ALA A 59 7.49 -29.73 -2.76
N ARG A 60 8.55 -28.92 -2.62
CA ARG A 60 9.90 -29.31 -3.05
C ARG A 60 10.43 -30.52 -2.27
N ALA A 61 10.22 -30.53 -0.96
CA ALA A 61 10.61 -31.67 -0.13
C ALA A 61 9.86 -32.94 -0.55
N ALA A 62 8.56 -32.85 -0.83
CA ALA A 62 7.77 -33.98 -1.33
C ALA A 62 8.24 -34.44 -2.70
N ALA A 63 8.59 -33.52 -3.61
CA ALA A 63 9.09 -33.84 -4.94
C ALA A 63 10.48 -34.50 -4.88
N LYS A 64 11.30 -34.18 -3.89
CA LYS A 64 12.58 -34.88 -3.66
C LYS A 64 12.40 -36.33 -3.23
N LYS A 65 11.36 -36.60 -2.42
CA LYS A 65 11.05 -37.97 -1.97
C LYS A 65 10.40 -38.80 -3.08
N LYS A 66 9.50 -38.20 -3.85
CA LYS A 66 8.82 -38.81 -4.97
C LYS A 66 8.80 -37.85 -6.15
N ALA A 67 9.67 -38.09 -7.12
CA ALA A 67 9.73 -37.30 -8.35
C ALA A 67 8.63 -37.76 -9.33
N THR A 68 7.39 -37.44 -9.01
CA THR A 68 6.25 -37.73 -9.89
C THR A 68 5.88 -36.49 -10.71
N PRO A 69 5.25 -36.66 -11.91
CA PRO A 69 4.76 -35.49 -12.67
C PRO A 69 3.80 -34.60 -11.87
N ASP A 70 2.95 -35.18 -11.02
CA ASP A 70 2.01 -34.44 -10.19
C ASP A 70 2.73 -33.58 -9.16
N ASN A 71 3.76 -34.10 -8.50
CA ASN A 71 4.57 -33.33 -7.55
C ASN A 71 5.34 -32.22 -8.24
N GLN A 72 5.85 -32.46 -9.44
CA GLN A 72 6.54 -31.43 -10.22
C GLN A 72 5.59 -30.31 -10.64
N LYS A 73 4.37 -30.64 -11.05
CA LYS A 73 3.34 -29.64 -11.38
C LYS A 73 2.98 -28.77 -10.18
N LYS A 74 2.88 -29.36 -8.99
CA LYS A 74 2.62 -28.60 -7.75
C LYS A 74 3.74 -27.64 -7.44
N VAL A 75 4.99 -28.07 -7.59
CA VAL A 75 6.17 -27.20 -7.39
C VAL A 75 6.14 -26.05 -8.38
N ASP A 76 5.91 -26.30 -9.65
CA ASP A 76 5.89 -25.28 -10.70
C ASP A 76 4.78 -24.26 -10.45
N ALA A 77 3.57 -24.72 -10.08
CA ALA A 77 2.45 -23.84 -9.77
C ALA A 77 2.73 -22.97 -8.55
N LEU A 78 3.35 -23.51 -7.51
CA LEU A 78 3.71 -22.77 -6.31
C LEU A 78 4.85 -21.81 -6.55
N MET A 79 5.83 -22.15 -7.38
CA MET A 79 6.90 -21.25 -7.79
C MET A 79 6.34 -20.01 -8.49
N LYS A 80 5.40 -20.21 -9.40
CA LYS A 80 4.72 -19.10 -10.08
C LYS A 80 3.94 -18.25 -9.11
N GLN A 81 3.22 -18.86 -8.18
CA GLN A 81 2.45 -18.13 -7.15
C GLN A 81 3.35 -17.29 -6.26
N VAL A 82 4.47 -17.85 -5.79
CA VAL A 82 5.46 -17.12 -4.97
C VAL A 82 6.02 -15.94 -5.75
N GLN A 83 6.36 -16.13 -7.01
CA GLN A 83 6.88 -15.07 -7.87
C GLN A 83 5.86 -13.95 -8.06
N ASP A 84 4.61 -14.30 -8.38
CA ASP A 84 3.51 -13.33 -8.56
C ASP A 84 3.24 -12.54 -7.26
N LEU A 85 3.24 -13.23 -6.12
CA LEU A 85 3.07 -12.58 -4.82
C LEU A 85 4.26 -11.68 -4.45
N GLY A 86 5.48 -12.08 -4.79
CA GLY A 86 6.67 -11.26 -4.63
C GLY A 86 6.60 -9.98 -5.45
N ASP A 87 6.14 -10.08 -6.69
CA ASP A 87 5.93 -8.92 -7.57
C ASP A 87 4.85 -7.99 -7.00
N THR A 88 3.78 -8.55 -6.46
CA THR A 88 2.72 -7.78 -5.78
C THR A 88 3.26 -7.01 -4.57
N VAL A 89 4.04 -7.67 -3.73
CA VAL A 89 4.68 -7.02 -2.56
C VAL A 89 5.58 -5.88 -3.02
N ALA A 90 6.41 -6.11 -4.04
CA ALA A 90 7.31 -5.09 -4.57
C ALA A 90 6.53 -3.89 -5.13
N GLY A 91 5.42 -4.14 -5.83
CA GLY A 91 4.56 -3.09 -6.37
C GLY A 91 3.90 -2.26 -5.27
N ILE A 92 3.36 -2.89 -4.24
CA ILE A 92 2.74 -2.19 -3.10
C ILE A 92 3.79 -1.37 -2.35
N ALA A 93 4.98 -1.93 -2.10
CA ALA A 93 6.06 -1.23 -1.42
C ALA A 93 6.53 0.00 -2.20
N LYS A 94 6.61 -0.10 -3.52
CA LYS A 94 6.97 1.01 -4.41
C LYS A 94 5.95 2.14 -4.32
N VAL A 95 4.66 1.82 -4.41
CA VAL A 95 3.56 2.80 -4.32
C VAL A 95 3.57 3.47 -2.94
N ALA A 96 3.76 2.72 -1.86
CA ALA A 96 3.84 3.26 -0.51
C ALA A 96 5.04 4.20 -0.34
N TYR A 97 6.18 3.86 -0.92
CA TYR A 97 7.38 4.70 -0.91
C TYR A 97 7.17 6.01 -1.67
N GLU A 98 6.59 5.94 -2.87
CA GLU A 98 6.26 7.12 -3.68
C GLU A 98 5.26 8.04 -2.97
N ALA A 99 4.27 7.47 -2.30
CA ALA A 99 3.27 8.24 -1.55
C ALA A 99 3.87 8.95 -0.33
N ALA A 100 4.95 8.40 0.26
CA ALA A 100 5.61 8.99 1.42
C ALA A 100 6.53 10.17 1.07
N GLN A 101 6.88 10.33 -0.20
CA GLN A 101 7.68 11.46 -0.68
C GLN A 101 6.78 12.66 -1.00
#